data_68d381aa63897b6a6ea12d9d00e16169
#
_entry.id   68d381aa63897b6a6ea12d9d00e16169
#
_cell.length_a   1.000
_cell.length_b   1.000
_cell.length_c   1.000
_cell.angle_alpha   90.00
_cell.angle_beta   90.00
_cell.angle_gamma   90.00
#
_symmetry.space_group_name_H-M   'P 1'
#
loop_
_entity.id
_entity.type
_entity.pdbx_description
1 polymer ?
#
loop_
_entity_poly.entity_id
_entity_poly.type
_entity_poly.pdbx_seq_one_letter_code
_entity_poly.pdbx_strand_id
1 'polypeptide(L)'
;MTESIARPLGVHVANPPMVVRRIAVVGPGFIGMPIAALLAYARIRIGREDPAHVVVVQRGPGTLGWQTNAINGGRSPIGGIEPGLDSIIRTVVADGLLSATDDITVLRDADVILVCVPSDLAPDADPLYDALYAVSREVAQRASRVAPLVVIEATLAPTALQNDVTEVFRAAGLEEGRDVHLGYSPHRVMPGRLMERVASSDKLVAGLTTETTSRMAQLYNQVVTRATLYRTNPLTADLAKTLENAYRDVRIALATEVVRYCDERDIDFYKLREWLNGELLQKDIASFQPTAVPRGALLIPTLGVGGHALPRDGRLLWAQARALTAAADDSLILEARRINDESPLHVKALIERALGGLEKRTICLLGTAYKSNSDDTKNSPTLALARALRMAGANVTLHDPHVRRADVTAGLPQILDEESTTDLDAALDGAELAVVCVAHRDYVERVGSILLAGRQLRVLVDAANAFQRRVFEDGGVQYVGIGRGTRYPPTDICRIVYDAFRVIERGMASEVSMLISLLNSAYASQDFARVRFEHVQYLVGTCPTGCAIADPGPAAPALDHGDFASRLVTKALTASAGAQHASHRRTAQGTSRAHVHLSDQ
;
A
#
# COMPACT_ATOMS: atom_id res chain seq x y z
N MET A 1 -23.15 -20.45 -12.70
CA MET A 1 -23.15 -19.84 -11.35
C MET A 1 -22.38 -18.50 -11.29
N THR A 2 -21.98 -17.94 -12.42
CA THR A 2 -21.20 -16.68 -12.52
C THR A 2 -22.06 -15.41 -12.66
N GLU A 3 -23.36 -15.52 -12.90
CA GLU A 3 -24.22 -14.35 -13.08
C GLU A 3 -24.83 -13.76 -11.78
N SER A 4 -24.69 -14.47 -10.65
CA SER A 4 -25.29 -14.02 -9.37
C SER A 4 -24.39 -13.14 -8.51
N ILE A 5 -23.07 -13.05 -8.80
CA ILE A 5 -22.09 -12.32 -7.98
C ILE A 5 -21.94 -10.86 -8.43
N ALA A 6 -22.30 -10.55 -9.66
CA ALA A 6 -22.07 -9.24 -10.29
C ALA A 6 -23.33 -8.35 -10.41
N ARG A 7 -24.41 -8.63 -9.69
CA ARG A 7 -25.50 -7.65 -9.65
C ARG A 7 -25.14 -6.53 -8.68
N PRO A 8 -24.92 -5.29 -9.18
CA PRO A 8 -24.93 -4.14 -8.31
C PRO A 8 -26.27 -4.16 -7.55
N LEU A 9 -26.23 -3.82 -6.26
CA LEU A 9 -27.43 -3.62 -5.44
C LEU A 9 -28.38 -2.65 -6.19
N GLY A 10 -29.25 -3.20 -7.01
CA GLY A 10 -30.20 -2.47 -7.83
C GLY A 10 -31.40 -2.08 -6.97
N VAL A 11 -31.24 -1.01 -6.22
CA VAL A 11 -32.37 -0.19 -5.77
C VAL A 11 -32.23 1.13 -6.51
N HIS A 12 -33.06 1.32 -7.55
CA HIS A 12 -33.34 2.63 -8.10
C HIS A 12 -34.17 3.41 -7.06
N VAL A 13 -33.50 3.92 -6.04
CA VAL A 13 -34.03 5.00 -5.24
C VAL A 13 -33.81 6.26 -6.07
N ALA A 14 -34.91 6.95 -6.44
CA ALA A 14 -34.81 8.28 -7.03
C ALA A 14 -34.19 9.20 -5.98
N ASN A 15 -32.87 9.37 -6.02
CA ASN A 15 -32.15 10.27 -5.11
C ASN A 15 -32.51 11.72 -5.46
N PRO A 16 -32.73 12.59 -4.48
CA PRO A 16 -32.82 14.03 -4.73
C PRO A 16 -31.56 14.47 -5.49
N PRO A 17 -31.69 15.32 -6.51
CA PRO A 17 -30.58 15.71 -7.34
C PRO A 17 -29.54 16.46 -6.48
N MET A 18 -28.33 15.88 -6.38
CA MET A 18 -27.17 16.58 -5.82
C MET A 18 -26.81 17.74 -6.75
N VAL A 19 -26.50 18.90 -6.18
CA VAL A 19 -25.98 20.04 -6.96
C VAL A 19 -24.57 20.32 -6.48
N VAL A 20 -23.59 20.29 -7.39
CA VAL A 20 -22.18 20.49 -7.05
C VAL A 20 -21.65 21.75 -7.72
N ARG A 21 -21.33 22.77 -6.92
CA ARG A 21 -20.73 24.04 -7.35
C ARG A 21 -19.26 24.11 -7.00
N ARG A 22 -18.91 23.57 -5.82
CA ARG A 22 -17.56 23.60 -5.28
C ARG A 22 -17.16 22.25 -4.69
N ILE A 23 -15.99 21.77 -5.08
CA ILE A 23 -15.36 20.59 -4.53
C ILE A 23 -14.11 21.02 -3.79
N ALA A 24 -14.01 20.73 -2.50
CA ALA A 24 -12.81 20.96 -1.70
C ALA A 24 -12.02 19.66 -1.57
N VAL A 25 -10.71 19.73 -1.79
CA VAL A 25 -9.79 18.61 -1.61
C VAL A 25 -8.77 18.99 -0.54
N VAL A 26 -8.83 18.34 0.62
CA VAL A 26 -7.97 18.65 1.77
C VAL A 26 -6.75 17.76 1.76
N GLY A 27 -5.58 18.34 1.59
CA GLY A 27 -4.28 17.66 1.52
C GLY A 27 -3.76 17.44 0.09
N PRO A 28 -2.81 18.27 -0.39
CA PRO A 28 -2.24 18.22 -1.77
C PRO A 28 -1.11 17.19 -1.91
N GLY A 29 -1.22 16.03 -1.24
CA GLY A 29 -0.26 14.94 -1.34
C GLY A 29 -0.47 14.04 -2.57
N PHE A 30 0.18 12.86 -2.57
CA PHE A 30 0.15 11.86 -3.66
C PHE A 30 -1.26 11.39 -4.06
N ILE A 31 -2.26 11.59 -3.22
CA ILE A 31 -3.66 11.26 -3.51
C ILE A 31 -4.45 12.51 -3.85
N GLY A 32 -4.40 13.53 -3.01
CA GLY A 32 -5.26 14.71 -3.13
C GLY A 32 -4.95 15.54 -4.37
N MET A 33 -3.68 15.70 -4.74
CA MET A 33 -3.34 16.52 -5.90
C MET A 33 -3.77 15.90 -7.23
N PRO A 34 -3.49 14.61 -7.53
CA PRO A 34 -3.97 13.99 -8.75
C PRO A 34 -5.49 13.93 -8.85
N ILE A 35 -6.21 13.63 -7.76
CA ILE A 35 -7.67 13.59 -7.80
C ILE A 35 -8.27 14.98 -8.01
N ALA A 36 -7.71 16.03 -7.37
CA ALA A 36 -8.14 17.41 -7.58
C ALA A 36 -7.94 17.86 -9.03
N ALA A 37 -6.76 17.56 -9.61
CA ALA A 37 -6.45 17.87 -10.99
C ALA A 37 -7.41 17.16 -11.97
N LEU A 38 -7.73 15.86 -11.73
CA LEU A 38 -8.65 15.09 -12.57
C LEU A 38 -10.09 15.56 -12.43
N LEU A 39 -10.56 15.90 -11.22
CA LEU A 39 -11.91 16.45 -11.00
C LEU A 39 -12.08 17.77 -11.76
N ALA A 40 -11.10 18.67 -11.68
CA ALA A 40 -11.12 19.92 -12.41
C ALA A 40 -11.06 19.70 -13.94
N TYR A 41 -10.20 18.77 -14.40
CA TYR A 41 -10.04 18.43 -15.81
C TYR A 41 -11.30 17.78 -16.40
N ALA A 42 -11.97 16.92 -15.64
CA ALA A 42 -13.25 16.31 -16.02
C ALA A 42 -14.40 17.32 -16.07
N ARG A 43 -14.21 18.57 -15.59
CA ARG A 43 -15.22 19.61 -15.60
C ARG A 43 -16.54 19.14 -15.01
N ILE A 44 -16.49 18.64 -13.75
CA ILE A 44 -17.62 18.00 -13.06
C ILE A 44 -18.90 18.83 -13.18
N ARG A 45 -19.96 18.22 -13.69
CA ARG A 45 -21.29 18.81 -13.82
C ARG A 45 -22.33 17.90 -13.19
N ILE A 46 -22.81 18.26 -12.02
CA ILE A 46 -23.84 17.53 -11.29
C ILE A 46 -24.92 18.53 -10.86
N GLY A 47 -26.13 18.37 -11.37
CA GLY A 47 -27.27 19.24 -11.06
C GLY A 47 -27.18 20.67 -11.61
N ARG A 48 -26.20 20.96 -12.51
CA ARG A 48 -26.01 22.26 -13.15
C ARG A 48 -25.22 22.14 -14.45
N GLU A 49 -25.30 23.18 -15.30
CA GLU A 49 -24.60 23.23 -16.59
C GLU A 49 -23.13 23.66 -16.46
N ASP A 50 -22.86 24.64 -15.56
CA ASP A 50 -21.48 25.10 -15.34
C ASP A 50 -20.66 24.06 -14.57
N PRO A 51 -19.38 23.89 -14.88
CA PRO A 51 -18.50 22.99 -14.16
C PRO A 51 -18.27 23.44 -12.71
N ALA A 52 -18.11 22.47 -11.81
CA ALA A 52 -17.73 22.75 -10.43
C ALA A 52 -16.29 23.31 -10.34
N HIS A 53 -16.10 24.27 -9.48
CA HIS A 53 -14.76 24.75 -9.11
C HIS A 53 -14.12 23.82 -8.08
N VAL A 54 -12.88 23.41 -8.29
CA VAL A 54 -12.10 22.58 -7.36
C VAL A 54 -11.14 23.48 -6.57
N VAL A 55 -11.18 23.40 -5.26
CA VAL A 55 -10.25 24.12 -4.37
C VAL A 55 -9.44 23.11 -3.56
N VAL A 56 -8.13 23.19 -3.67
CA VAL A 56 -7.20 22.41 -2.84
C VAL A 56 -6.92 23.17 -1.57
N VAL A 57 -7.14 22.53 -0.42
CA VAL A 57 -6.93 23.12 0.90
C VAL A 57 -5.71 22.49 1.54
N GLN A 58 -4.70 23.32 1.85
CA GLN A 58 -3.51 22.92 2.57
C GLN A 58 -3.52 23.57 3.95
N ARG A 59 -3.39 22.76 5.00
CA ARG A 59 -3.21 23.24 6.37
C ARG A 59 -2.09 22.43 7.03
N GLY A 60 -1.09 23.11 7.52
CA GLY A 60 -0.05 22.49 8.33
C GLY A 60 0.95 23.53 8.85
N PRO A 61 1.44 23.38 10.07
CA PRO A 61 2.54 24.20 10.56
C PRO A 61 3.78 23.92 9.69
N GLY A 62 4.40 24.97 9.17
CA GLY A 62 5.70 24.87 8.48
C GLY A 62 5.69 24.72 6.96
N THR A 63 4.54 24.70 6.29
CA THR A 63 4.51 24.60 4.81
C THR A 63 4.80 25.93 4.10
N LEU A 64 4.88 27.04 4.81
CA LEU A 64 5.21 28.39 4.29
C LEU A 64 4.43 28.80 3.01
N GLY A 65 3.27 28.18 2.74
CA GLY A 65 2.44 28.45 1.56
C GLY A 65 3.04 27.97 0.23
N TRP A 66 4.19 27.28 0.23
CA TRP A 66 4.86 26.90 -1.01
C TRP A 66 4.03 25.96 -1.90
N GLN A 67 3.28 25.01 -1.28
CA GLN A 67 2.41 24.10 -2.03
C GLN A 67 1.26 24.87 -2.68
N THR A 68 0.61 25.75 -1.94
CA THR A 68 -0.44 26.64 -2.46
C THR A 68 0.07 27.50 -3.60
N ASN A 69 1.26 28.09 -3.45
CA ASN A 69 1.89 28.91 -4.50
C ASN A 69 2.27 28.06 -5.73
N ALA A 70 2.78 26.86 -5.53
CA ALA A 70 3.12 25.96 -6.64
C ALA A 70 1.88 25.60 -7.46
N ILE A 71 0.78 25.18 -6.80
CA ILE A 71 -0.47 24.81 -7.46
C ILE A 71 -1.06 25.98 -8.22
N ASN A 72 -1.19 27.14 -7.58
CA ASN A 72 -1.72 28.35 -8.22
C ASN A 72 -0.83 28.87 -9.35
N GLY A 73 0.47 28.55 -9.33
CA GLY A 73 1.42 28.76 -10.40
C GLY A 73 1.41 27.68 -11.50
N GLY A 74 0.46 26.74 -11.47
CA GLY A 74 0.32 25.68 -12.48
C GLY A 74 1.36 24.56 -12.36
N ARG A 75 1.91 24.31 -11.17
CA ARG A 75 2.93 23.28 -10.91
C ARG A 75 2.48 22.34 -9.80
N SER A 76 2.89 21.07 -9.91
CA SER A 76 2.66 20.06 -8.88
C SER A 76 3.50 20.34 -7.62
N PRO A 77 2.94 20.19 -6.42
CA PRO A 77 3.71 20.18 -5.19
C PRO A 77 4.34 18.81 -4.89
N ILE A 78 4.05 17.79 -5.73
CA ILE A 78 4.58 16.44 -5.57
C ILE A 78 5.92 16.35 -6.29
N GLY A 79 6.94 15.82 -5.63
CA GLY A 79 8.24 15.57 -6.24
C GLY A 79 8.31 14.23 -7.00
N GLY A 80 9.48 13.94 -7.59
CA GLY A 80 9.69 12.77 -8.43
C GLY A 80 9.13 12.94 -9.85
N ILE A 81 8.89 11.81 -10.53
CA ILE A 81 8.41 11.80 -11.93
C ILE A 81 6.96 11.32 -11.98
N GLU A 82 6.02 12.26 -12.17
CA GLU A 82 4.59 11.98 -12.38
C GLU A 82 4.14 12.50 -13.76
N PRO A 83 4.16 11.65 -14.81
CA PRO A 83 3.86 12.07 -16.16
C PRO A 83 2.48 12.72 -16.31
N GLY A 84 2.43 13.88 -16.95
CA GLY A 84 1.19 14.59 -17.29
C GLY A 84 0.59 15.44 -16.16
N LEU A 85 1.01 15.28 -14.89
CA LEU A 85 0.40 15.98 -13.76
C LEU A 85 0.55 17.50 -13.87
N ASP A 86 1.76 18.01 -14.08
CA ASP A 86 2.01 19.46 -14.24
C ASP A 86 1.25 20.07 -15.43
N SER A 87 1.17 19.33 -16.53
CA SER A 87 0.45 19.80 -17.72
C SER A 87 -1.04 20.00 -17.44
N ILE A 88 -1.67 19.04 -16.74
CA ILE A 88 -3.08 19.12 -16.38
C ILE A 88 -3.30 20.24 -15.36
N ILE A 89 -2.48 20.34 -14.30
CA ILE A 89 -2.61 21.42 -13.29
C ILE A 89 -2.54 22.78 -13.98
N ARG A 90 -1.56 23.00 -14.86
CA ARG A 90 -1.41 24.26 -15.60
C ARG A 90 -2.66 24.60 -16.41
N THR A 91 -3.21 23.62 -17.11
CA THR A 91 -4.42 23.80 -17.92
C THR A 91 -5.62 24.19 -17.04
N VAL A 92 -5.90 23.44 -15.99
CA VAL A 92 -7.12 23.66 -15.18
C VAL A 92 -7.01 24.91 -14.29
N VAL A 93 -5.81 25.33 -13.91
CA VAL A 93 -5.59 26.61 -13.22
C VAL A 93 -5.78 27.79 -14.18
N ALA A 94 -5.25 27.70 -15.41
CA ALA A 94 -5.46 28.72 -16.43
C ALA A 94 -6.94 28.88 -16.83
N ASP A 95 -7.70 27.77 -16.83
CA ASP A 95 -9.14 27.76 -17.09
C ASP A 95 -9.98 28.27 -15.88
N GLY A 96 -9.36 28.57 -14.74
CA GLY A 96 -10.06 29.00 -13.53
C GLY A 96 -10.86 27.89 -12.84
N LEU A 97 -10.60 26.62 -13.15
CA LEU A 97 -11.31 25.46 -12.60
C LEU A 97 -10.64 24.87 -11.36
N LEU A 98 -9.35 25.17 -11.13
CA LEU A 98 -8.57 24.74 -9.98
C LEU A 98 -7.90 25.92 -9.31
N SER A 99 -7.97 25.95 -7.98
CA SER A 99 -7.17 26.85 -7.15
C SER A 99 -6.71 26.16 -5.88
N ALA A 100 -5.76 26.74 -5.16
CA ALA A 100 -5.32 26.28 -3.85
C ALA A 100 -5.34 27.41 -2.83
N THR A 101 -5.58 27.06 -1.57
CA THR A 101 -5.61 28.01 -0.46
C THR A 101 -5.18 27.37 0.85
N ASP A 102 -4.65 28.19 1.77
CA ASP A 102 -4.37 27.81 3.16
C ASP A 102 -5.55 28.18 4.09
N ASP A 103 -6.59 28.85 3.55
CA ASP A 103 -7.79 29.22 4.30
C ASP A 103 -8.80 28.06 4.34
N ILE A 104 -8.91 27.41 5.49
CA ILE A 104 -9.83 26.30 5.71
C ILE A 104 -11.31 26.74 5.74
N THR A 105 -11.60 28.03 5.84
CA THR A 105 -12.98 28.51 5.89
C THR A 105 -13.76 28.28 4.59
N VAL A 106 -13.05 28.03 3.47
CA VAL A 106 -13.64 27.66 2.17
C VAL A 106 -14.44 26.37 2.22
N LEU A 107 -14.20 25.50 3.21
CA LEU A 107 -14.97 24.25 3.41
C LEU A 107 -16.45 24.51 3.71
N ARG A 108 -16.78 25.70 4.21
CA ARG A 108 -18.17 26.09 4.54
C ARG A 108 -19.08 26.12 3.31
N ASP A 109 -18.51 26.45 2.17
CA ASP A 109 -19.25 26.59 0.89
C ASP A 109 -19.05 25.39 -0.05
N ALA A 110 -18.41 24.32 0.41
CA ALA A 110 -18.16 23.15 -0.40
C ALA A 110 -19.35 22.19 -0.36
N ASP A 111 -19.83 21.77 -1.55
CA ASP A 111 -20.87 20.76 -1.70
C ASP A 111 -20.28 19.33 -1.58
N VAL A 112 -18.99 19.18 -1.94
CA VAL A 112 -18.22 17.93 -1.82
C VAL A 112 -16.89 18.24 -1.15
N ILE A 113 -16.49 17.42 -0.17
CA ILE A 113 -15.22 17.55 0.54
C ILE A 113 -14.50 16.19 0.49
N LEU A 114 -13.36 16.14 -0.18
CA LEU A 114 -12.49 14.97 -0.19
C LEU A 114 -11.38 15.15 0.84
N VAL A 115 -11.27 14.22 1.78
CA VAL A 115 -10.26 14.26 2.85
C VAL A 115 -9.11 13.32 2.49
N CYS A 116 -8.01 13.91 2.02
CA CYS A 116 -6.81 13.22 1.50
C CYS A 116 -5.60 13.41 2.41
N VAL A 117 -5.82 13.51 3.72
CA VAL A 117 -4.76 13.71 4.70
C VAL A 117 -4.03 12.42 5.02
N PRO A 118 -2.77 12.47 5.50
CA PRO A 118 -2.04 11.28 5.90
C PRO A 118 -2.76 10.50 7.00
N SER A 119 -2.71 9.19 6.91
CA SER A 119 -2.97 8.25 8.00
C SER A 119 -1.70 7.43 8.24
N ASP A 120 -1.32 7.22 9.48
CA ASP A 120 -0.08 6.53 9.86
C ASP A 120 -0.34 5.58 11.02
N LEU A 121 0.73 5.02 11.58
CA LEU A 121 0.72 4.22 12.80
C LEU A 121 1.60 4.88 13.85
N ALA A 122 1.15 4.85 15.08
CA ALA A 122 1.97 5.12 16.24
C ALA A 122 3.02 4.01 16.45
N PRO A 123 4.06 4.22 17.28
CA PRO A 123 5.10 3.22 17.52
C PRO A 123 4.59 1.87 18.03
N ASP A 124 3.48 1.86 18.77
CA ASP A 124 2.76 0.69 19.29
C ASP A 124 1.85 0.01 18.24
N ALA A 125 1.88 0.53 17.00
CA ALA A 125 1.09 0.10 15.86
C ALA A 125 -0.41 0.42 15.95
N ASP A 126 -0.81 1.32 16.83
CA ASP A 126 -2.17 1.88 16.83
C ASP A 126 -2.36 2.89 15.68
N PRO A 127 -3.57 3.00 15.12
CA PRO A 127 -3.86 3.96 14.06
C PRO A 127 -3.66 5.41 14.55
N LEU A 128 -2.90 6.20 13.78
CA LEU A 128 -2.66 7.61 14.07
C LEU A 128 -3.48 8.48 13.10
N TYR A 129 -4.57 9.05 13.60
CA TYR A 129 -5.55 9.80 12.81
C TYR A 129 -5.68 11.28 13.20
N ASP A 130 -4.68 11.86 13.87
CA ASP A 130 -4.75 13.26 14.36
C ASP A 130 -5.11 14.25 13.26
N ALA A 131 -4.47 14.13 12.09
CA ALA A 131 -4.77 14.99 10.94
C ALA A 131 -6.20 14.77 10.43
N LEU A 132 -6.65 13.51 10.36
CA LEU A 132 -8.00 13.15 9.93
C LEU A 132 -9.05 13.72 10.89
N TYR A 133 -8.88 13.51 12.19
CA TYR A 133 -9.82 14.02 13.19
C TYR A 133 -9.83 15.57 13.25
N ALA A 134 -8.67 16.21 13.10
CA ALA A 134 -8.59 17.66 13.04
C ALA A 134 -9.38 18.21 11.85
N VAL A 135 -9.20 17.67 10.66
CA VAL A 135 -9.95 18.06 9.46
C VAL A 135 -11.43 17.72 9.60
N SER A 136 -11.77 16.54 10.13
CA SER A 136 -13.17 16.14 10.34
C SER A 136 -13.91 17.10 11.29
N ARG A 137 -13.26 17.55 12.38
CA ARG A 137 -13.81 18.58 13.28
C ARG A 137 -14.01 19.93 12.58
N GLU A 138 -13.04 20.36 11.77
CA GLU A 138 -13.15 21.59 10.98
C GLU A 138 -14.32 21.53 9.98
N VAL A 139 -14.49 20.38 9.31
CA VAL A 139 -15.62 20.14 8.42
C VAL A 139 -16.94 20.17 9.21
N ALA A 140 -17.01 19.40 10.31
CA ALA A 140 -18.22 19.31 11.14
C ALA A 140 -18.66 20.68 11.69
N GLN A 141 -17.73 21.55 12.11
CA GLN A 141 -18.05 22.90 12.59
C GLN A 141 -18.57 23.83 11.50
N ARG A 142 -18.33 23.52 10.23
CA ARG A 142 -18.64 24.40 9.08
C ARG A 142 -19.76 23.87 8.19
N ALA A 143 -20.11 22.61 8.28
CA ALA A 143 -21.10 21.91 7.46
C ALA A 143 -22.57 22.37 7.71
N SER A 144 -22.82 23.66 7.91
CA SER A 144 -24.05 24.15 8.52
C SER A 144 -25.20 24.51 7.57
N ARG A 145 -25.08 24.43 6.24
CA ARG A 145 -26.12 24.95 5.34
C ARG A 145 -26.54 24.05 4.18
N VAL A 146 -25.74 23.10 3.79
CA VAL A 146 -26.02 22.15 2.72
C VAL A 146 -25.42 20.83 3.18
N ALA A 147 -26.16 19.76 3.26
CA ALA A 147 -25.63 18.46 3.65
C ALA A 147 -24.49 18.04 2.69
N PRO A 148 -23.22 18.38 2.98
CA PRO A 148 -22.11 18.12 2.05
C PRO A 148 -21.83 16.62 1.97
N LEU A 149 -21.36 16.18 0.80
CA LEU A 149 -20.77 14.87 0.64
C LEU A 149 -19.31 14.94 1.12
N VAL A 150 -19.01 14.29 2.25
CA VAL A 150 -17.65 14.17 2.80
C VAL A 150 -17.13 12.78 2.52
N VAL A 151 -16.05 12.68 1.76
CA VAL A 151 -15.45 11.39 1.39
C VAL A 151 -14.04 11.30 1.98
N ILE A 152 -13.82 10.30 2.79
CA ILE A 152 -12.50 9.97 3.30
C ILE A 152 -11.76 9.14 2.24
N GLU A 153 -10.67 9.70 1.71
CA GLU A 153 -9.79 9.05 0.74
C GLU A 153 -8.54 8.43 1.40
N ALA A 154 -8.26 8.84 2.65
CA ALA A 154 -7.19 8.27 3.47
C ALA A 154 -7.48 6.79 3.80
N THR A 155 -6.46 5.97 3.96
CA THR A 155 -6.65 4.57 4.37
C THR A 155 -7.04 4.50 5.84
N LEU A 156 -8.09 3.76 6.14
CA LEU A 156 -8.62 3.57 7.49
C LEU A 156 -8.37 2.14 7.97
N ALA A 157 -8.32 1.96 9.30
CA ALA A 157 -8.51 0.66 9.92
C ALA A 157 -9.97 0.23 9.77
N PRO A 158 -10.26 -1.09 9.71
CA PRO A 158 -11.63 -1.57 9.68
C PRO A 158 -12.48 -0.93 10.78
N THR A 159 -13.67 -0.46 10.40
CA THR A 159 -14.65 0.23 11.25
C THR A 159 -14.35 1.68 11.66
N ALA A 160 -13.19 2.25 11.35
CA ALA A 160 -12.84 3.60 11.79
C ALA A 160 -13.79 4.68 11.23
N LEU A 161 -14.33 4.51 10.01
CA LEU A 161 -15.34 5.44 9.50
C LEU A 161 -16.62 5.40 10.34
N GLN A 162 -17.13 4.19 10.62
CA GLN A 162 -18.41 3.99 11.30
C GLN A 162 -18.36 4.43 12.77
N ASN A 163 -17.24 4.22 13.42
CA ASN A 163 -17.08 4.48 14.84
C ASN A 163 -16.43 5.85 15.11
N ASP A 164 -15.19 6.02 14.65
CA ASP A 164 -14.36 7.14 15.07
C ASP A 164 -14.69 8.43 14.31
N VAL A 165 -14.76 8.37 12.97
CA VAL A 165 -15.05 9.55 12.14
C VAL A 165 -16.48 10.01 12.34
N THR A 166 -17.44 9.07 12.35
CA THR A 166 -18.87 9.38 12.56
C THR A 166 -19.10 10.04 13.93
N GLU A 167 -18.37 9.62 14.97
CA GLU A 167 -18.48 10.22 16.30
C GLU A 167 -18.06 11.70 16.32
N VAL A 168 -17.06 12.09 15.53
CA VAL A 168 -16.66 13.50 15.39
C VAL A 168 -17.82 14.35 14.87
N PHE A 169 -18.58 13.86 13.89
CA PHE A 169 -19.74 14.58 13.34
C PHE A 169 -20.92 14.56 14.30
N ARG A 170 -21.19 13.43 14.95
CA ARG A 170 -22.25 13.31 15.96
C ARG A 170 -22.01 14.22 17.16
N ALA A 171 -20.77 14.32 17.64
CA ALA A 171 -20.40 15.23 18.72
C ALA A 171 -20.60 16.71 18.34
N ALA A 172 -20.59 17.06 17.05
CA ALA A 172 -20.94 18.38 16.54
C ALA A 172 -22.45 18.57 16.30
N GLY A 173 -23.29 17.58 16.62
CA GLY A 173 -24.74 17.62 16.43
C GLY A 173 -25.21 17.34 15.00
N LEU A 174 -24.37 16.77 14.15
CA LEU A 174 -24.67 16.43 12.76
C LEU A 174 -25.07 14.96 12.61
N GLU A 175 -26.10 14.71 11.81
CA GLU A 175 -26.65 13.39 11.55
C GLU A 175 -26.38 12.98 10.10
N GLU A 176 -25.83 11.77 9.92
CA GLU A 176 -25.60 11.17 8.60
C GLU A 176 -26.92 11.03 7.83
N GLY A 177 -26.89 11.40 6.54
CA GLY A 177 -28.04 11.35 5.65
C GLY A 177 -28.97 12.58 5.72
N ARG A 178 -28.83 13.42 6.76
CA ARG A 178 -29.61 14.66 6.93
C ARG A 178 -28.74 15.92 6.86
N ASP A 179 -27.69 15.97 7.68
CA ASP A 179 -26.83 17.16 7.84
C ASP A 179 -25.48 16.99 7.13
N VAL A 180 -25.08 15.75 6.89
CA VAL A 180 -23.83 15.35 6.21
C VAL A 180 -24.01 13.98 5.56
N HIS A 181 -23.29 13.73 4.45
CA HIS A 181 -23.18 12.42 3.81
C HIS A 181 -21.73 11.94 3.95
N LEU A 182 -21.50 10.89 4.78
CA LEU A 182 -20.15 10.36 5.07
C LEU A 182 -19.87 9.12 4.24
N GLY A 183 -18.78 9.16 3.49
CA GLY A 183 -18.35 8.05 2.65
C GLY A 183 -16.86 7.78 2.71
N TYR A 184 -16.50 6.62 2.21
CA TYR A 184 -15.14 6.11 2.15
C TYR A 184 -14.81 5.64 0.73
N SER A 185 -13.68 6.09 0.20
CA SER A 185 -13.23 5.71 -1.14
C SER A 185 -11.71 5.60 -1.19
N PRO A 186 -11.13 4.52 -0.66
CA PRO A 186 -9.69 4.38 -0.57
C PRO A 186 -9.03 4.30 -1.94
N HIS A 187 -7.82 4.88 -2.04
CA HIS A 187 -7.04 4.80 -3.26
C HIS A 187 -6.28 3.48 -3.39
N ARG A 188 -6.28 2.95 -4.63
CA ARG A 188 -5.61 1.71 -5.05
C ARG A 188 -4.52 2.00 -6.08
N VAL A 189 -3.82 3.13 -5.93
CA VAL A 189 -2.82 3.63 -6.88
C VAL A 189 -1.43 3.70 -6.23
N MET A 190 -0.40 3.74 -7.07
CA MET A 190 1.00 3.89 -6.67
C MET A 190 1.63 5.06 -7.41
N PRO A 191 2.58 5.82 -6.78
CA PRO A 191 3.35 6.88 -7.43
C PRO A 191 4.03 6.43 -8.74
N GLY A 192 4.27 7.39 -9.64
CA GLY A 192 4.93 7.21 -10.94
C GLY A 192 3.98 7.13 -12.13
N ARG A 193 2.65 6.97 -11.92
CA ARG A 193 1.59 7.00 -12.94
C ARG A 193 0.24 7.37 -12.31
N LEU A 194 0.22 8.32 -11.39
CA LEU A 194 -0.97 8.64 -10.62
C LEU A 194 -2.14 9.08 -11.51
N MET A 195 -1.88 9.96 -12.50
CA MET A 195 -2.93 10.48 -13.38
C MET A 195 -3.64 9.37 -14.17
N GLU A 196 -2.85 8.48 -14.76
CA GLU A 196 -3.38 7.33 -15.51
C GLU A 196 -4.18 6.39 -14.58
N ARG A 197 -3.59 6.06 -13.42
CA ARG A 197 -4.16 5.06 -12.51
C ARG A 197 -5.41 5.53 -11.81
N VAL A 198 -5.51 6.79 -11.41
CA VAL A 198 -6.75 7.31 -10.81
C VAL A 198 -7.93 7.22 -11.78
N ALA A 199 -7.70 7.46 -13.08
CA ALA A 199 -8.74 7.38 -14.10
C ALA A 199 -9.04 5.95 -14.60
N SER A 200 -8.08 5.03 -14.50
CA SER A 200 -8.14 3.70 -15.12
C SER A 200 -8.06 2.52 -14.15
N SER A 201 -7.97 2.76 -12.83
CA SER A 201 -8.03 1.68 -11.84
C SER A 201 -9.42 1.58 -11.23
N ASP A 202 -9.84 0.35 -10.99
CA ASP A 202 -11.08 0.06 -10.30
C ASP A 202 -11.15 0.75 -8.94
N LYS A 203 -12.26 1.44 -8.65
CA LYS A 203 -12.42 2.25 -7.46
C LYS A 203 -13.57 1.74 -6.60
N LEU A 204 -13.35 1.72 -5.29
CA LEU A 204 -14.38 1.39 -4.30
C LEU A 204 -15.09 2.67 -3.85
N VAL A 205 -16.42 2.62 -3.77
CA VAL A 205 -17.24 3.68 -3.18
C VAL A 205 -18.18 3.09 -2.14
N ALA A 206 -18.08 3.57 -0.91
CA ALA A 206 -18.76 3.01 0.24
C ALA A 206 -19.28 4.14 1.15
N GLY A 207 -20.56 4.45 1.07
CA GLY A 207 -21.22 5.37 1.99
C GLY A 207 -21.70 4.65 3.24
N LEU A 208 -21.89 5.39 4.34
CA LEU A 208 -22.58 4.86 5.52
C LEU A 208 -24.02 4.48 5.23
N THR A 209 -24.62 5.11 4.21
CA THR A 209 -25.95 4.79 3.68
C THR A 209 -25.89 4.48 2.19
N THR A 210 -26.93 3.84 1.66
CA THR A 210 -27.09 3.59 0.22
C THR A 210 -27.22 4.90 -0.57
N GLU A 211 -27.82 5.93 0.00
CA GLU A 211 -27.92 7.25 -0.59
C GLU A 211 -26.52 7.88 -0.73
N THR A 212 -25.73 7.89 0.33
CA THR A 212 -24.36 8.40 0.31
C THR A 212 -23.51 7.66 -0.73
N THR A 213 -23.63 6.31 -0.81
CA THR A 213 -22.96 5.51 -1.83
C THR A 213 -23.38 5.95 -3.25
N SER A 214 -24.64 6.27 -3.46
CA SER A 214 -25.15 6.72 -4.77
C SER A 214 -24.64 8.11 -5.14
N ARG A 215 -24.55 9.04 -4.18
CA ARG A 215 -23.96 10.37 -4.36
C ARG A 215 -22.48 10.29 -4.72
N MET A 216 -21.73 9.44 -4.03
CA MET A 216 -20.32 9.15 -4.36
C MET A 216 -20.17 8.62 -5.78
N ALA A 217 -21.04 7.67 -6.17
CA ALA A 217 -21.00 7.09 -7.51
C ALA A 217 -21.29 8.13 -8.61
N GLN A 218 -22.19 9.10 -8.38
CA GLN A 218 -22.43 10.20 -9.32
C GLN A 218 -21.16 11.05 -9.54
N LEU A 219 -20.40 11.32 -8.48
CA LEU A 219 -19.14 12.07 -8.56
C LEU A 219 -18.07 11.29 -9.32
N TYR A 220 -17.77 10.07 -8.87
CA TYR A 220 -16.63 9.31 -9.40
C TYR A 220 -16.84 8.75 -10.79
N ASN A 221 -18.09 8.52 -11.24
CA ASN A 221 -18.37 8.13 -12.63
C ASN A 221 -17.92 9.16 -13.67
N GLN A 222 -17.74 10.44 -13.27
CA GLN A 222 -17.24 11.47 -14.18
C GLN A 222 -15.69 11.48 -14.28
N VAL A 223 -14.99 10.80 -13.37
CA VAL A 223 -13.52 10.76 -13.30
C VAL A 223 -12.99 9.37 -13.67
N VAL A 224 -13.59 8.32 -13.12
CA VAL A 224 -13.23 6.92 -13.41
C VAL A 224 -13.89 6.49 -14.70
N THR A 225 -13.26 6.79 -15.84
CA THR A 225 -13.88 6.61 -17.16
C THR A 225 -13.44 5.33 -17.88
N ARG A 226 -12.39 4.66 -17.41
CA ARG A 226 -11.79 3.49 -18.05
C ARG A 226 -11.66 2.29 -17.10
N ALA A 227 -12.42 2.30 -16.01
CA ALA A 227 -12.40 1.26 -15.00
C ALA A 227 -13.78 1.10 -14.34
N THR A 228 -13.93 0.12 -13.48
CA THR A 228 -15.18 -0.19 -12.80
C THR A 228 -15.28 0.52 -11.45
N LEU A 229 -16.45 1.05 -11.18
CA LEU A 229 -16.80 1.63 -9.88
C LEU A 229 -17.59 0.61 -9.06
N TYR A 230 -16.98 0.08 -8.00
CA TYR A 230 -17.61 -0.91 -7.13
C TYR A 230 -18.30 -0.24 -5.95
N ARG A 231 -19.63 -0.41 -5.86
CA ARG A 231 -20.44 0.05 -4.73
C ARG A 231 -20.45 -1.02 -3.65
N THR A 232 -20.05 -0.65 -2.44
CA THR A 232 -19.97 -1.58 -1.32
C THR A 232 -20.24 -0.85 0.01
N ASN A 233 -20.14 -1.55 1.14
CA ASN A 233 -20.18 -0.94 2.46
C ASN A 233 -18.76 -0.58 2.95
N PRO A 234 -18.62 0.36 3.91
CA PRO A 234 -17.33 0.82 4.39
C PRO A 234 -16.43 -0.30 4.92
N LEU A 235 -16.96 -1.22 5.72
CA LEU A 235 -16.18 -2.31 6.30
C LEU A 235 -15.61 -3.26 5.22
N THR A 236 -16.39 -3.55 4.18
CA THR A 236 -15.89 -4.32 3.02
C THR A 236 -14.81 -3.57 2.26
N ALA A 237 -14.96 -2.24 2.10
CA ALA A 237 -13.96 -1.41 1.43
C ALA A 237 -12.66 -1.31 2.24
N ASP A 238 -12.74 -1.17 3.58
CA ASP A 238 -11.58 -1.17 4.48
C ASP A 238 -10.80 -2.48 4.38
N LEU A 239 -11.51 -3.61 4.48
CA LEU A 239 -10.90 -4.93 4.39
C LEU A 239 -10.27 -5.18 3.02
N ALA A 240 -10.98 -4.86 1.92
CA ALA A 240 -10.43 -5.04 0.58
C ALA A 240 -9.16 -4.20 0.38
N LYS A 241 -9.18 -2.93 0.83
CA LYS A 241 -8.04 -2.01 0.69
C LYS A 241 -6.82 -2.43 1.49
N THR A 242 -7.00 -2.75 2.76
CA THR A 242 -5.88 -3.11 3.64
C THR A 242 -5.33 -4.49 3.29
N LEU A 243 -6.19 -5.42 2.88
CA LEU A 243 -5.83 -6.77 2.52
C LEU A 243 -5.00 -6.85 1.23
N GLU A 244 -5.24 -5.99 0.22
CA GLU A 244 -4.42 -5.93 -1.00
C GLU A 244 -2.94 -5.73 -0.68
N ASN A 245 -2.64 -4.81 0.21
CA ASN A 245 -1.28 -4.51 0.61
C ASN A 245 -0.72 -5.56 1.57
N ALA A 246 -1.53 -6.05 2.52
CA ALA A 246 -1.15 -7.14 3.41
C ALA A 246 -0.79 -8.42 2.63
N TYR A 247 -1.60 -8.78 1.64
CA TYR A 247 -1.35 -9.92 0.76
C TYR A 247 -0.04 -9.76 -0.01
N ARG A 248 0.19 -8.57 -0.59
CA ARG A 248 1.44 -8.28 -1.28
C ARG A 248 2.64 -8.36 -0.35
N ASP A 249 2.51 -7.87 0.87
CA ASP A 249 3.55 -7.89 1.90
C ASP A 249 3.93 -9.32 2.30
N VAL A 250 2.94 -10.20 2.46
CA VAL A 250 3.14 -11.66 2.69
C VAL A 250 3.91 -12.30 1.52
N ARG A 251 3.57 -11.95 0.28
CA ARG A 251 4.26 -12.46 -0.91
C ARG A 251 5.71 -12.00 -1.03
N ILE A 252 5.99 -10.76 -0.62
CA ILE A 252 7.37 -10.24 -0.55
C ILE A 252 8.14 -10.94 0.56
N ALA A 253 7.52 -11.16 1.72
CA ALA A 253 8.16 -11.85 2.84
C ALA A 253 8.54 -13.30 2.50
N LEU A 254 7.68 -14.03 1.78
CA LEU A 254 8.04 -15.36 1.26
C LEU A 254 9.27 -15.29 0.35
N ALA A 255 9.29 -14.36 -0.61
CA ALA A 255 10.45 -14.20 -1.48
C ALA A 255 11.72 -13.84 -0.68
N THR A 256 11.59 -13.07 0.39
CA THR A 256 12.67 -12.73 1.31
C THR A 256 13.22 -13.95 2.06
N GLU A 257 12.36 -14.83 2.57
CA GLU A 257 12.82 -16.08 3.22
C GLU A 257 13.50 -17.02 2.23
N VAL A 258 12.91 -17.20 1.04
CA VAL A 258 13.48 -18.06 -0.01
C VAL A 258 14.82 -17.54 -0.49
N VAL A 259 14.97 -16.23 -0.70
CA VAL A 259 16.24 -15.68 -1.19
C VAL A 259 17.34 -15.75 -0.13
N ARG A 260 17.01 -15.56 1.15
CA ARG A 260 17.98 -15.76 2.25
C ARG A 260 18.54 -17.18 2.24
N TYR A 261 17.65 -18.17 2.13
CA TYR A 261 18.04 -19.58 2.00
C TYR A 261 18.94 -19.84 0.79
N CYS A 262 18.61 -19.24 -0.37
CA CYS A 262 19.39 -19.37 -1.60
C CYS A 262 20.78 -18.75 -1.46
N ASP A 263 20.88 -17.51 -0.93
CA ASP A 263 22.14 -16.78 -0.78
C ASP A 263 23.10 -17.44 0.23
N GLU A 264 22.58 -18.12 1.26
CA GLU A 264 23.38 -18.90 2.20
C GLU A 264 24.01 -20.13 1.57
N ARG A 265 23.41 -20.68 0.50
CA ARG A 265 23.82 -21.94 -0.16
C ARG A 265 24.35 -21.76 -1.57
N ASP A 266 24.57 -20.51 -1.98
CA ASP A 266 25.00 -20.14 -3.33
C ASP A 266 24.06 -20.68 -4.43
N ILE A 267 22.73 -20.72 -4.17
CA ILE A 267 21.71 -21.16 -5.12
C ILE A 267 21.19 -19.95 -5.91
N ASP A 268 21.01 -20.12 -7.23
CA ASP A 268 20.37 -19.12 -8.08
C ASP A 268 18.86 -19.05 -7.81
N PHE A 269 18.43 -18.03 -7.05
CA PHE A 269 17.04 -17.76 -6.73
C PHE A 269 16.20 -17.50 -8.00
N TYR A 270 16.77 -16.89 -9.04
CA TYR A 270 16.01 -16.54 -10.25
C TYR A 270 15.66 -17.79 -11.06
N LYS A 271 16.51 -18.80 -11.05
CA LYS A 271 16.20 -20.11 -11.65
C LYS A 271 15.12 -20.85 -10.86
N LEU A 272 15.18 -20.80 -9.53
CA LEU A 272 14.11 -21.35 -8.69
C LEU A 272 12.77 -20.62 -8.94
N ARG A 273 12.81 -19.30 -9.00
CA ARG A 273 11.64 -18.47 -9.29
C ARG A 273 11.05 -18.74 -10.68
N GLU A 274 11.88 -18.89 -11.69
CA GLU A 274 11.46 -19.24 -13.06
C GLU A 274 10.72 -20.57 -13.08
N TRP A 275 11.29 -21.58 -12.45
CA TRP A 275 10.68 -22.90 -12.33
C TRP A 275 9.33 -22.85 -11.58
N LEU A 276 9.30 -22.24 -10.40
CA LEU A 276 8.09 -22.15 -9.57
C LEU A 276 6.96 -21.42 -10.29
N ASN A 277 7.26 -20.26 -10.85
CA ASN A 277 6.26 -19.45 -11.55
C ASN A 277 5.75 -20.16 -12.82
N GLY A 278 6.59 -20.94 -13.49
CA GLY A 278 6.22 -21.77 -14.64
C GLY A 278 5.26 -22.90 -14.24
N GLU A 279 5.57 -23.64 -13.18
CA GLU A 279 4.70 -24.71 -12.66
C GLU A 279 3.32 -24.21 -12.22
N LEU A 280 3.29 -23.07 -11.51
CA LEU A 280 2.04 -22.47 -11.06
C LEU A 280 1.19 -21.99 -12.24
N LEU A 281 1.81 -21.38 -13.25
CA LEU A 281 1.11 -20.91 -14.45
C LEU A 281 0.51 -22.09 -15.24
N GLN A 282 1.24 -23.20 -15.40
CA GLN A 282 0.73 -24.38 -16.10
C GLN A 282 -0.48 -24.98 -15.37
N LYS A 283 -0.45 -25.04 -14.04
CA LYS A 283 -1.59 -25.53 -13.25
C LYS A 283 -2.79 -24.61 -13.29
N ASP A 284 -2.58 -23.29 -13.35
CA ASP A 284 -3.64 -22.31 -13.49
C ASP A 284 -4.32 -22.44 -14.86
N ILE A 285 -3.55 -22.57 -15.94
CA ILE A 285 -4.09 -22.81 -17.30
C ILE A 285 -4.89 -24.11 -17.38
N ALA A 286 -4.45 -25.16 -16.68
CA ALA A 286 -5.14 -26.46 -16.65
C ALA A 286 -6.36 -26.48 -15.71
N SER A 287 -6.57 -25.45 -14.91
CA SER A 287 -7.71 -25.34 -13.99
C SER A 287 -8.96 -24.85 -14.70
N PHE A 288 -10.16 -25.20 -14.16
CA PHE A 288 -11.43 -24.62 -14.62
C PHE A 288 -11.63 -23.17 -14.17
N GLN A 289 -10.69 -22.62 -13.38
CA GLN A 289 -10.68 -21.25 -12.91
C GLN A 289 -9.30 -20.61 -13.16
N PRO A 290 -9.00 -20.19 -14.40
CA PRO A 290 -7.66 -19.75 -14.80
C PRO A 290 -7.16 -18.46 -14.12
N THR A 291 -7.93 -17.84 -13.26
CA THR A 291 -7.56 -16.67 -12.47
C THR A 291 -7.20 -17.01 -11.02
N ALA A 292 -7.18 -18.30 -10.65
CA ALA A 292 -6.97 -18.73 -9.27
C ALA A 292 -5.51 -18.60 -8.79
N VAL A 293 -4.55 -18.42 -9.72
CA VAL A 293 -3.13 -18.28 -9.39
C VAL A 293 -2.64 -16.87 -9.71
N PRO A 294 -2.09 -16.15 -8.74
CA PRO A 294 -1.57 -14.81 -8.96
C PRO A 294 -0.42 -14.80 -9.97
N ARG A 295 -0.45 -13.88 -10.90
CA ARG A 295 0.68 -13.64 -11.81
C ARG A 295 1.94 -13.32 -11.00
N GLY A 296 3.05 -14.03 -11.28
CA GLY A 296 4.31 -13.85 -10.57
C GLY A 296 4.23 -14.32 -9.12
N ALA A 297 3.94 -15.60 -8.91
CA ALA A 297 3.76 -16.20 -7.58
C ALA A 297 4.92 -15.94 -6.61
N LEU A 298 6.16 -16.14 -7.04
CA LEU A 298 7.34 -15.74 -6.28
C LEU A 298 7.86 -14.40 -6.81
N LEU A 299 7.83 -13.38 -5.98
CA LEU A 299 8.23 -12.03 -6.35
C LEU A 299 9.76 -11.89 -6.41
N ILE A 300 10.23 -10.81 -7.03
CA ILE A 300 11.65 -10.47 -7.03
C ILE A 300 11.99 -9.85 -5.67
N PRO A 301 12.99 -10.40 -4.95
CA PRO A 301 13.43 -9.83 -3.69
C PRO A 301 14.17 -8.50 -3.91
N THR A 302 14.08 -7.63 -2.92
CA THR A 302 14.75 -6.34 -2.89
C THR A 302 15.36 -6.11 -1.51
N LEU A 303 16.02 -4.97 -1.32
CA LEU A 303 16.56 -4.55 -0.01
C LEU A 303 15.53 -4.64 1.12
N GLY A 304 14.26 -4.40 0.82
CA GLY A 304 13.17 -4.42 1.80
C GLY A 304 11.93 -3.69 1.29
N VAL A 305 10.99 -3.45 2.19
CA VAL A 305 9.69 -2.85 1.87
C VAL A 305 9.55 -1.52 2.59
N GLY A 306 9.42 -0.44 1.82
CA GLY A 306 9.18 0.91 2.30
C GLY A 306 7.84 1.50 1.82
N GLY A 307 7.70 2.80 2.01
CA GLY A 307 6.53 3.57 1.61
C GLY A 307 5.44 3.66 2.68
N HIS A 308 4.30 4.21 2.29
CA HIS A 308 3.21 4.51 3.21
C HIS A 308 2.27 3.32 3.45
N ALA A 309 2.02 2.50 2.44
CA ALA A 309 0.92 1.54 2.45
C ALA A 309 1.36 0.14 2.93
N LEU A 310 2.34 -0.49 2.31
CA LEU A 310 2.73 -1.86 2.66
C LEU A 310 3.18 -2.01 4.12
N PRO A 311 4.03 -1.10 4.67
CA PRO A 311 4.44 -1.20 6.08
C PRO A 311 3.29 -1.00 7.08
N ARG A 312 2.18 -0.38 6.66
CA ARG A 312 1.07 0.04 7.52
C ARG A 312 -0.16 -0.87 7.41
N ASP A 313 -0.61 -1.18 6.18
CA ASP A 313 -1.97 -1.67 5.94
C ASP A 313 -2.26 -3.03 6.60
N GLY A 314 -1.28 -3.95 6.66
CA GLY A 314 -1.42 -5.21 7.40
C GLY A 314 -1.60 -5.00 8.91
N ARG A 315 -0.92 -3.99 9.48
CA ARG A 315 -1.09 -3.61 10.89
C ARG A 315 -2.43 -2.94 11.15
N LEU A 316 -2.90 -2.08 10.23
CA LEU A 316 -4.24 -1.48 10.29
C LEU A 316 -5.34 -2.54 10.22
N LEU A 317 -5.18 -3.55 9.36
CA LEU A 317 -6.13 -4.66 9.25
C LEU A 317 -6.36 -5.37 10.59
N TRP A 318 -5.29 -5.51 11.39
CA TRP A 318 -5.34 -6.13 12.71
C TRP A 318 -5.69 -5.18 13.85
N ALA A 319 -5.69 -3.86 13.66
CA ALA A 319 -5.82 -2.88 14.72
C ALA A 319 -7.07 -3.12 15.60
N GLN A 320 -8.24 -3.27 14.96
CA GLN A 320 -9.48 -3.54 15.70
C GLN A 320 -9.60 -5.00 16.18
N ALA A 321 -9.06 -5.95 15.41
CA ALA A 321 -9.15 -7.36 15.78
C ALA A 321 -8.30 -7.71 17.02
N ARG A 322 -7.20 -6.99 17.28
CA ARG A 322 -6.36 -7.18 18.49
C ARG A 322 -7.15 -7.04 19.79
N ALA A 323 -8.12 -6.13 19.85
CA ALA A 323 -8.96 -5.97 21.02
C ALA A 323 -9.97 -7.13 21.21
N LEU A 324 -10.22 -7.90 20.15
CA LEU A 324 -11.23 -8.97 20.12
C LEU A 324 -10.63 -10.38 20.31
N THR A 325 -9.33 -10.55 20.11
CA THR A 325 -8.67 -11.85 20.16
C THR A 325 -7.17 -11.76 20.46
N ALA A 326 -6.64 -12.76 21.17
CA ALA A 326 -5.20 -12.95 21.34
C ALA A 326 -4.49 -13.55 20.11
N ALA A 327 -5.23 -13.90 19.03
CA ALA A 327 -4.68 -14.55 17.84
C ALA A 327 -3.75 -13.65 17.01
N ALA A 328 -3.60 -12.37 17.36
CA ALA A 328 -2.67 -11.45 16.71
C ALA A 328 -1.21 -11.94 16.78
N ASP A 329 -0.81 -12.61 17.85
CA ASP A 329 0.55 -13.15 17.99
C ASP A 329 0.85 -14.29 17.00
N ASP A 330 -0.19 -14.95 16.51
CA ASP A 330 -0.10 -16.04 15.53
C ASP A 330 -0.42 -15.58 14.10
N SER A 331 -0.56 -14.28 13.87
CA SER A 331 -0.88 -13.72 12.57
C SER A 331 0.24 -13.93 11.54
N LEU A 332 -0.11 -14.54 10.41
CA LEU A 332 0.75 -14.65 9.23
C LEU A 332 1.05 -13.26 8.62
N ILE A 333 0.05 -12.38 8.58
CA ILE A 333 0.16 -11.01 8.05
C ILE A 333 1.17 -10.21 8.86
N LEU A 334 1.08 -10.26 10.20
CA LEU A 334 1.99 -9.53 11.07
C LEU A 334 3.40 -10.12 11.07
N GLU A 335 3.54 -11.44 10.94
CA GLU A 335 4.84 -12.08 10.79
C GLU A 335 5.52 -11.70 9.47
N ALA A 336 4.77 -11.65 8.38
CA ALA A 336 5.29 -11.19 7.10
C ALA A 336 5.86 -9.76 7.20
N ARG A 337 5.19 -8.89 7.95
CA ARG A 337 5.69 -7.54 8.19
C ARG A 337 7.02 -7.54 8.96
N ARG A 338 7.15 -8.38 9.99
CA ARG A 338 8.42 -8.52 10.74
C ARG A 338 9.57 -8.99 9.83
N ILE A 339 9.32 -10.00 8.99
CA ILE A 339 10.31 -10.50 8.03
C ILE A 339 10.76 -9.40 7.06
N ASN A 340 9.81 -8.60 6.55
CA ASN A 340 10.11 -7.52 5.62
C ASN A 340 10.84 -6.35 6.30
N ASP A 341 10.54 -6.03 7.55
CA ASP A 341 11.26 -5.03 8.34
C ASP A 341 12.72 -5.46 8.63
N GLU A 342 12.97 -6.77 8.74
CA GLU A 342 14.30 -7.35 8.93
C GLU A 342 15.10 -7.51 7.61
N SER A 343 14.49 -7.29 6.44
CA SER A 343 15.16 -7.53 5.14
C SER A 343 16.47 -6.76 4.96
N PRO A 344 16.63 -5.51 5.42
CA PRO A 344 17.91 -4.80 5.32
C PRO A 344 19.06 -5.49 6.05
N LEU A 345 18.78 -6.27 7.10
CA LEU A 345 19.82 -7.03 7.82
C LEU A 345 20.39 -8.17 6.98
N HIS A 346 19.61 -8.73 6.05
CA HIS A 346 20.14 -9.70 5.10
C HIS A 346 21.19 -9.07 4.17
N VAL A 347 20.88 -7.87 3.62
CA VAL A 347 21.84 -7.14 2.79
C VAL A 347 23.08 -6.72 3.57
N LYS A 348 22.91 -6.30 4.84
CA LYS A 348 24.04 -6.06 5.75
C LYS A 348 24.95 -7.28 5.84
N ALA A 349 24.39 -8.49 6.00
CA ALA A 349 25.18 -9.72 6.07
C ALA A 349 25.91 -10.05 4.74
N LEU A 350 25.32 -9.73 3.58
CA LEU A 350 25.99 -9.85 2.28
C LEU A 350 27.19 -8.90 2.19
N ILE A 351 27.02 -7.65 2.61
CA ILE A 351 28.11 -6.65 2.65
C ILE A 351 29.23 -7.11 3.58
N GLU A 352 28.88 -7.56 4.77
CA GLU A 352 29.85 -8.02 5.77
C GLU A 352 30.69 -9.20 5.28
N ARG A 353 30.06 -10.17 4.61
CA ARG A 353 30.77 -11.29 3.95
C ARG A 353 31.71 -10.80 2.84
N ALA A 354 31.26 -9.86 2.01
CA ALA A 354 32.03 -9.37 0.87
C ALA A 354 33.26 -8.57 1.31
N LEU A 355 33.17 -7.83 2.42
CA LEU A 355 34.30 -7.01 2.96
C LEU A 355 35.16 -7.73 4.03
N GLY A 356 34.67 -8.87 4.54
CA GLY A 356 35.33 -9.56 5.67
C GLY A 356 35.20 -8.82 7.01
N GLY A 357 34.18 -7.98 7.17
CA GLY A 357 33.91 -7.16 8.35
C GLY A 357 33.43 -5.77 7.97
N LEU A 358 32.89 -5.01 8.94
CA LEU A 358 32.25 -3.70 8.70
C LEU A 358 32.98 -2.54 9.38
N GLU A 359 33.77 -2.81 10.43
CA GLU A 359 34.38 -1.74 11.22
C GLU A 359 35.34 -0.89 10.36
N LYS A 360 35.13 0.43 10.38
CA LYS A 360 35.90 1.45 9.64
C LYS A 360 35.84 1.32 8.10
N ARG A 361 34.95 0.45 7.55
CA ARG A 361 34.76 0.33 6.10
C ARG A 361 33.98 1.53 5.57
N THR A 362 34.35 2.02 4.39
CA THR A 362 33.65 3.13 3.71
C THR A 362 32.68 2.58 2.69
N ILE A 363 31.38 2.82 2.92
CA ILE A 363 30.26 2.24 2.17
C ILE A 363 29.40 3.37 1.65
N CYS A 364 29.13 3.38 0.34
CA CYS A 364 28.19 4.30 -0.29
C CYS A 364 26.86 3.60 -0.58
N LEU A 365 25.74 4.15 -0.10
CA LEU A 365 24.39 3.68 -0.40
C LEU A 365 23.76 4.56 -1.47
N LEU A 366 23.37 3.96 -2.61
CA LEU A 366 22.82 4.62 -3.77
C LEU A 366 21.28 4.45 -3.81
N GLY A 367 20.56 5.52 -3.56
CA GLY A 367 19.09 5.59 -3.49
C GLY A 367 18.57 5.54 -2.06
N THR A 368 18.10 6.69 -1.55
CA THR A 368 17.49 6.83 -0.21
C THR A 368 15.96 6.83 -0.26
N ALA A 369 15.35 7.09 -1.42
CA ALA A 369 13.93 6.92 -1.62
C ALA A 369 13.52 5.44 -1.47
N TYR A 370 12.26 5.18 -1.12
CA TYR A 370 11.78 3.79 -1.05
C TYR A 370 11.43 3.19 -2.41
N LYS A 371 11.35 4.02 -3.46
CA LYS A 371 10.96 3.62 -4.80
C LYS A 371 11.77 4.38 -5.85
N SER A 372 12.03 3.72 -6.99
CA SER A 372 12.76 4.34 -8.10
C SER A 372 12.03 5.56 -8.67
N ASN A 373 12.81 6.60 -9.01
CA ASN A 373 12.37 7.86 -9.59
C ASN A 373 11.36 8.64 -8.73
N SER A 374 11.46 8.50 -7.42
CA SER A 374 10.67 9.19 -6.39
C SER A 374 11.60 9.90 -5.42
N ASP A 375 11.11 10.96 -4.77
CA ASP A 375 11.79 11.65 -3.69
C ASP A 375 11.27 11.25 -2.29
N ASP A 376 10.38 10.26 -2.23
CA ASP A 376 9.73 9.84 -0.98
C ASP A 376 10.59 8.82 -0.23
N THR A 377 10.99 9.19 0.98
CA THR A 377 11.86 8.39 1.86
C THR A 377 11.11 7.69 2.99
N LYS A 378 9.77 7.75 2.99
CA LYS A 378 8.95 7.17 4.08
C LYS A 378 9.22 5.67 4.24
N ASN A 379 9.59 5.26 5.45
CA ASN A 379 9.93 3.87 5.79
C ASN A 379 10.99 3.25 4.86
N SER A 380 11.95 4.06 4.38
CA SER A 380 12.96 3.58 3.44
C SER A 380 13.83 2.48 4.04
N PRO A 381 13.93 1.30 3.38
CA PRO A 381 14.83 0.23 3.80
C PRO A 381 16.31 0.63 3.74
N THR A 382 16.66 1.57 2.85
CA THR A 382 18.04 2.11 2.75
C THR A 382 18.44 2.82 4.04
N LEU A 383 17.56 3.60 4.63
CA LEU A 383 17.84 4.29 5.89
C LEU A 383 17.96 3.32 7.07
N ALA A 384 17.18 2.23 7.05
CA ALA A 384 17.31 1.15 8.03
C ALA A 384 18.68 0.43 7.87
N LEU A 385 19.09 0.15 6.63
CA LEU A 385 20.41 -0.40 6.33
C LEU A 385 21.53 0.52 6.78
N ALA A 386 21.45 1.83 6.48
CA ALA A 386 22.43 2.83 6.87
C ALA A 386 22.65 2.84 8.38
N ARG A 387 21.57 2.86 9.15
CA ARG A 387 21.63 2.77 10.62
C ARG A 387 22.31 1.49 11.09
N ALA A 388 21.93 0.34 10.53
CA ALA A 388 22.50 -0.96 10.91
C ALA A 388 24.01 -1.07 10.58
N LEU A 389 24.46 -0.47 9.47
CA LEU A 389 25.88 -0.43 9.09
C LEU A 389 26.69 0.50 9.99
N ARG A 390 26.16 1.71 10.29
CA ARG A 390 26.80 2.66 11.21
C ARG A 390 26.93 2.08 12.63
N MET A 391 25.90 1.40 13.11
CA MET A 391 25.95 0.70 14.40
C MET A 391 27.00 -0.40 14.44
N ALA A 392 27.35 -0.98 13.29
CA ALA A 392 28.44 -1.96 13.14
C ALA A 392 29.81 -1.31 12.87
N GLY A 393 29.93 0.02 12.99
CA GLY A 393 31.19 0.76 12.89
C GLY A 393 31.62 1.15 11.47
N ALA A 394 30.75 1.04 10.48
CA ALA A 394 31.02 1.47 9.10
C ALA A 394 30.81 2.99 8.92
N ASN A 395 31.62 3.58 8.04
CA ASN A 395 31.43 4.94 7.53
C ASN A 395 30.48 4.90 6.34
N VAL A 396 29.28 5.48 6.48
CA VAL A 396 28.22 5.37 5.47
C VAL A 396 27.92 6.72 4.85
N THR A 397 28.06 6.81 3.54
CA THR A 397 27.65 7.95 2.70
C THR A 397 26.33 7.60 2.00
N LEU A 398 25.44 8.58 1.88
CA LEU A 398 24.13 8.45 1.21
C LEU A 398 24.10 9.32 -0.05
N HIS A 399 23.56 8.76 -1.13
CA HIS A 399 23.31 9.49 -2.36
C HIS A 399 21.89 9.21 -2.87
N ASP A 400 21.21 10.27 -3.35
CA ASP A 400 19.94 10.14 -4.06
C ASP A 400 19.76 11.31 -5.04
N PRO A 401 19.47 11.07 -6.35
CA PRO A 401 19.32 12.13 -7.34
C PRO A 401 18.01 12.92 -7.19
N HIS A 402 17.00 12.38 -6.50
CA HIS A 402 15.64 12.93 -6.44
C HIS A 402 15.27 13.50 -5.08
N VAL A 403 15.90 13.04 -3.99
CA VAL A 403 15.57 13.50 -2.63
C VAL A 403 16.01 14.94 -2.44
N ARG A 404 15.05 15.81 -2.17
CA ARG A 404 15.28 17.25 -2.04
C ARG A 404 16.06 17.58 -0.78
N ARG A 405 17.02 18.48 -0.94
CA ARG A 405 17.61 19.22 0.17
C ARG A 405 16.72 20.42 0.54
N ALA A 406 16.88 20.90 1.75
CA ALA A 406 16.27 22.16 2.16
C ALA A 406 16.71 23.28 1.22
N ASP A 407 15.75 24.01 0.67
CA ASP A 407 16.00 25.26 -0.05
C ASP A 407 15.31 26.39 0.68
N VAL A 408 16.08 27.11 1.48
CA VAL A 408 15.58 28.21 2.32
C VAL A 408 15.05 29.36 1.47
N THR A 409 15.61 29.59 0.28
CA THR A 409 15.18 30.66 -0.64
C THR A 409 13.85 30.34 -1.30
N ALA A 410 13.59 29.07 -1.60
CA ALA A 410 12.32 28.61 -2.16
C ALA A 410 11.30 28.22 -1.07
N GLY A 411 11.67 28.29 0.21
CA GLY A 411 10.82 27.86 1.32
C GLY A 411 10.56 26.34 1.34
N LEU A 412 11.43 25.55 0.69
CA LEU A 412 11.31 24.09 0.61
C LEU A 412 11.95 23.44 1.83
N PRO A 413 11.22 22.64 2.62
CA PRO A 413 11.79 21.90 3.74
C PRO A 413 12.67 20.77 3.27
N GLN A 414 13.63 20.37 4.09
CA GLN A 414 14.40 19.13 3.89
C GLN A 414 13.47 17.92 4.06
N ILE A 415 13.55 16.97 3.12
CA ILE A 415 12.74 15.74 3.17
C ILE A 415 13.40 14.68 4.05
N LEU A 416 14.72 14.72 4.15
CA LEU A 416 15.52 13.74 4.88
C LEU A 416 16.28 14.41 6.03
N ASP A 417 16.16 13.89 7.25
CA ASP A 417 16.92 14.36 8.42
C ASP A 417 18.39 13.99 8.33
N GLU A 418 18.73 12.94 7.56
CA GLU A 418 20.11 12.50 7.34
C GLU A 418 20.72 13.22 6.13
N GLU A 419 22.00 13.56 6.24
CA GLU A 419 22.75 14.16 5.13
C GLU A 419 22.89 13.18 3.98
N SER A 420 22.29 13.50 2.83
CA SER A 420 22.53 12.83 1.56
C SER A 420 23.04 13.82 0.52
N THR A 421 23.91 13.37 -0.36
CA THR A 421 24.36 14.17 -1.48
C THR A 421 23.62 13.82 -2.76
N THR A 422 23.45 14.80 -3.64
CA THR A 422 22.99 14.60 -5.02
C THR A 422 24.14 14.51 -6.02
N ASP A 423 25.39 14.68 -5.54
CA ASP A 423 26.61 14.53 -6.33
C ASP A 423 27.10 13.08 -6.19
N LEU A 424 26.98 12.32 -7.28
CA LEU A 424 27.32 10.90 -7.31
C LEU A 424 28.84 10.69 -7.17
N ASP A 425 29.64 11.56 -7.78
CA ASP A 425 31.10 11.43 -7.78
C ASP A 425 31.64 11.70 -6.36
N ALA A 426 31.10 12.73 -5.69
CA ALA A 426 31.43 13.02 -4.30
C ALA A 426 30.96 11.92 -3.33
N ALA A 427 29.82 11.26 -3.61
CA ALA A 427 29.32 10.17 -2.79
C ALA A 427 30.18 8.90 -2.87
N LEU A 428 30.73 8.63 -4.04
CA LEU A 428 31.56 7.45 -4.32
C LEU A 428 33.05 7.66 -3.96
N ASP A 429 33.46 8.92 -3.69
CA ASP A 429 34.86 9.21 -3.35
C ASP A 429 35.30 8.48 -2.08
N GLY A 430 36.35 7.69 -2.18
CA GLY A 430 36.86 6.88 -1.10
C GLY A 430 36.01 5.66 -0.72
N ALA A 431 34.93 5.35 -1.40
CA ALA A 431 34.09 4.19 -1.12
C ALA A 431 34.77 2.88 -1.54
N GLU A 432 34.90 1.95 -0.61
CA GLU A 432 35.37 0.58 -0.88
C GLU A 432 34.26 -0.28 -1.48
N LEU A 433 33.02 -0.02 -1.07
CA LEU A 433 31.82 -0.74 -1.51
C LEU A 433 30.68 0.24 -1.79
N ALA A 434 29.98 0.02 -2.89
CA ALA A 434 28.73 0.70 -3.19
C ALA A 434 27.56 -0.30 -3.13
N VAL A 435 26.41 0.14 -2.60
CA VAL A 435 25.16 -0.62 -2.60
C VAL A 435 24.14 0.10 -3.46
N VAL A 436 23.66 -0.54 -4.50
CA VAL A 436 22.51 -0.02 -5.26
C VAL A 436 21.23 -0.46 -4.53
N CYS A 437 20.70 0.45 -3.73
CA CYS A 437 19.52 0.21 -2.91
C CYS A 437 18.23 0.38 -3.70
N VAL A 438 18.21 1.36 -4.64
CA VAL A 438 17.05 1.69 -5.48
C VAL A 438 17.51 1.88 -6.92
N ALA A 439 16.80 1.23 -7.86
CA ALA A 439 17.10 1.32 -9.30
C ALA A 439 16.56 2.64 -9.90
N HIS A 440 17.13 3.79 -9.54
CA HIS A 440 16.85 5.04 -10.23
C HIS A 440 17.36 5.00 -11.65
N ARG A 441 16.67 5.67 -12.59
CA ARG A 441 17.10 5.78 -13.98
C ARG A 441 18.52 6.32 -14.09
N ASP A 442 18.84 7.32 -13.28
CA ASP A 442 20.15 7.97 -13.25
C ASP A 442 21.29 6.99 -12.98
N TYR A 443 21.09 6.00 -12.10
CA TYR A 443 22.10 4.97 -11.87
C TYR A 443 22.22 4.00 -13.03
N VAL A 444 21.10 3.58 -13.61
CA VAL A 444 21.09 2.63 -14.73
C VAL A 444 21.74 3.24 -15.97
N GLU A 445 21.47 4.52 -16.27
CA GLU A 445 22.04 5.25 -17.39
C GLU A 445 23.49 5.66 -17.17
N ARG A 446 23.91 5.85 -15.90
CA ARG A 446 25.26 6.30 -15.52
C ARG A 446 26.15 5.20 -14.94
N VAL A 447 25.89 3.93 -15.29
CA VAL A 447 26.68 2.79 -14.80
C VAL A 447 28.19 2.97 -15.02
N GLY A 448 28.58 3.52 -16.18
CA GLY A 448 29.96 3.87 -16.48
C GLY A 448 30.56 4.91 -15.51
N SER A 449 29.77 5.89 -15.07
CA SER A 449 30.20 6.86 -14.04
C SER A 449 30.44 6.19 -12.69
N ILE A 450 29.57 5.24 -12.30
CA ILE A 450 29.75 4.47 -11.07
C ILE A 450 31.08 3.70 -11.09
N LEU A 451 31.40 3.08 -12.23
CA LEU A 451 32.69 2.37 -12.42
C LEU A 451 33.90 3.31 -12.44
N LEU A 452 33.76 4.49 -13.07
CA LEU A 452 34.88 5.44 -13.24
C LEU A 452 35.13 6.28 -11.98
N ALA A 453 34.10 6.72 -11.27
CA ALA A 453 34.22 7.50 -10.04
C ALA A 453 34.83 6.66 -8.91
N GLY A 454 34.58 5.36 -8.93
CA GLY A 454 35.02 4.44 -7.91
C GLY A 454 36.42 3.87 -8.13
N ARG A 455 37.48 4.69 -8.31
CA ARG A 455 38.86 4.16 -8.41
C ARG A 455 39.29 3.27 -7.22
N GLN A 456 38.62 3.36 -6.07
CA GLN A 456 38.80 2.52 -4.89
C GLN A 456 37.68 1.49 -4.69
N LEU A 457 36.62 1.52 -5.51
CA LEU A 457 35.51 0.60 -5.41
C LEU A 457 35.96 -0.83 -5.74
N ARG A 458 35.82 -1.71 -4.77
CA ARG A 458 36.19 -3.13 -4.88
C ARG A 458 34.96 -4.02 -5.08
N VAL A 459 33.84 -3.62 -4.46
CA VAL A 459 32.61 -4.42 -4.42
C VAL A 459 31.41 -3.55 -4.76
N LEU A 460 30.54 -4.06 -5.62
CA LEU A 460 29.20 -3.56 -5.81
C LEU A 460 28.18 -4.58 -5.29
N VAL A 461 27.32 -4.14 -4.37
CA VAL A 461 26.15 -4.92 -3.94
C VAL A 461 24.91 -4.38 -4.67
N ASP A 462 24.32 -5.20 -5.52
CA ASP A 462 23.09 -4.84 -6.25
C ASP A 462 21.86 -5.38 -5.50
N ALA A 463 21.35 -4.58 -4.58
CA ALA A 463 20.17 -4.88 -3.79
C ALA A 463 18.85 -4.57 -4.52
N ALA A 464 18.92 -3.92 -5.68
CA ALA A 464 17.79 -3.56 -6.53
C ALA A 464 17.65 -4.46 -7.77
N ASN A 465 18.61 -5.37 -8.01
CA ASN A 465 18.71 -6.19 -9.21
C ASN A 465 18.67 -5.39 -10.52
N ALA A 466 19.36 -4.23 -10.51
CA ALA A 466 19.34 -3.25 -11.59
C ALA A 466 20.34 -3.57 -12.70
N PHE A 467 21.37 -4.38 -12.43
CA PHE A 467 22.54 -4.53 -13.29
C PHE A 467 22.84 -5.97 -13.68
N GLN A 468 23.61 -6.10 -14.76
CA GLN A 468 24.20 -7.38 -15.15
C GLN A 468 25.58 -7.53 -14.50
N ARG A 469 25.84 -8.69 -13.87
CA ARG A 469 27.09 -9.05 -13.20
C ARG A 469 28.35 -8.70 -14.04
N ARG A 470 28.36 -9.09 -15.31
CA ARG A 470 29.50 -8.94 -16.22
C ARG A 470 29.98 -7.50 -16.36
N VAL A 471 29.05 -6.54 -16.33
CA VAL A 471 29.40 -5.11 -16.49
C VAL A 471 30.39 -4.65 -15.43
N PHE A 472 30.26 -5.16 -14.21
CA PHE A 472 31.15 -4.80 -13.08
C PHE A 472 32.39 -5.69 -13.01
N GLU A 473 32.24 -6.99 -13.20
CA GLU A 473 33.37 -7.95 -13.16
C GLU A 473 34.37 -7.69 -14.28
N ASP A 474 33.94 -7.36 -15.50
CA ASP A 474 34.80 -6.93 -16.60
C ASP A 474 35.56 -5.61 -16.29
N GLY A 475 34.97 -4.75 -15.43
CA GLY A 475 35.60 -3.55 -14.88
C GLY A 475 36.47 -3.78 -13.66
N GLY A 476 36.66 -5.01 -13.22
CA GLY A 476 37.48 -5.38 -12.04
C GLY A 476 36.80 -5.16 -10.70
N VAL A 477 35.48 -4.95 -10.67
CA VAL A 477 34.68 -4.78 -9.45
C VAL A 477 33.92 -6.07 -9.16
N GLN A 478 34.07 -6.62 -7.96
CA GLN A 478 33.31 -7.79 -7.52
C GLN A 478 31.81 -7.45 -7.47
N TYR A 479 30.97 -8.23 -8.15
CA TYR A 479 29.52 -8.06 -8.12
C TYR A 479 28.87 -9.05 -7.14
N VAL A 480 28.02 -8.53 -6.25
CA VAL A 480 27.19 -9.30 -5.31
C VAL A 480 25.74 -8.88 -5.50
N GLY A 481 24.91 -9.74 -6.06
CA GLY A 481 23.47 -9.47 -6.21
C GLY A 481 22.63 -10.34 -5.29
N ILE A 482 21.51 -9.82 -4.79
CA ILE A 482 20.57 -10.60 -3.98
C ILE A 482 20.01 -11.76 -4.83
N GLY A 483 20.15 -12.98 -4.35
CA GLY A 483 19.67 -14.18 -5.02
C GLY A 483 20.45 -14.58 -6.28
N ARG A 484 21.66 -14.03 -6.47
CA ARG A 484 22.50 -14.28 -7.64
C ARG A 484 23.54 -15.38 -7.38
N GLY A 485 23.12 -16.46 -6.71
CA GLY A 485 23.97 -17.65 -6.53
C GLY A 485 24.39 -18.28 -7.86
N THR A 486 25.42 -19.13 -7.81
CA THR A 486 26.01 -19.78 -9.00
C THR A 486 25.45 -21.17 -9.24
N ARG A 487 24.85 -21.81 -8.22
CA ARG A 487 24.36 -23.17 -8.27
C ARG A 487 22.93 -23.23 -8.76
N TYR A 488 22.63 -24.19 -9.64
CA TYR A 488 21.25 -24.46 -10.04
C TYR A 488 20.44 -25.02 -8.86
N PRO A 489 19.18 -24.60 -8.66
CA PRO A 489 18.37 -25.06 -7.54
C PRO A 489 18.08 -26.57 -7.64
N PRO A 490 18.29 -27.33 -6.56
CA PRO A 490 17.90 -28.74 -6.50
C PRO A 490 16.37 -28.89 -6.63
N THR A 491 15.92 -30.00 -7.23
CA THR A 491 14.49 -30.25 -7.50
C THR A 491 13.66 -30.36 -6.22
N ASP A 492 14.22 -30.94 -5.17
CA ASP A 492 13.57 -31.06 -3.85
C ASP A 492 13.32 -29.67 -3.22
N ILE A 493 14.28 -28.75 -3.30
CA ILE A 493 14.10 -27.36 -2.83
C ILE A 493 13.01 -26.66 -3.64
N CYS A 494 12.97 -26.84 -4.97
CA CYS A 494 11.91 -26.28 -5.79
C CYS A 494 10.52 -26.77 -5.34
N ARG A 495 10.37 -28.05 -5.01
CA ARG A 495 9.13 -28.63 -4.51
C ARG A 495 8.76 -28.11 -3.12
N ILE A 496 9.72 -28.04 -2.20
CA ILE A 496 9.50 -27.50 -0.85
C ILE A 496 8.99 -26.06 -0.93
N VAL A 497 9.61 -25.20 -1.75
CA VAL A 497 9.18 -23.80 -1.91
C VAL A 497 7.80 -23.72 -2.58
N TYR A 498 7.49 -24.63 -3.53
CA TYR A 498 6.15 -24.71 -4.12
C TYR A 498 5.07 -25.06 -3.07
N ASP A 499 5.33 -26.05 -2.22
CA ASP A 499 4.40 -26.45 -1.18
C ASP A 499 4.27 -25.37 -0.10
N ALA A 500 5.38 -24.74 0.29
CA ALA A 500 5.38 -23.57 1.19
C ALA A 500 4.49 -22.44 0.65
N PHE A 501 4.62 -22.11 -0.63
CA PHE A 501 3.75 -21.13 -1.28
C PHE A 501 2.27 -21.47 -1.11
N ARG A 502 1.88 -22.71 -1.38
CA ARG A 502 0.48 -23.15 -1.27
C ARG A 502 -0.06 -23.15 0.15
N VAL A 503 0.78 -23.50 1.12
CA VAL A 503 0.42 -23.44 2.56
C VAL A 503 0.17 -21.99 2.98
N ILE A 504 1.03 -21.06 2.57
CA ILE A 504 0.90 -19.63 2.87
C ILE A 504 -0.37 -19.06 2.25
N GLU A 505 -0.69 -19.38 0.99
CA GLU A 505 -1.92 -18.93 0.33
C GLU A 505 -3.18 -19.39 1.10
N ARG A 506 -3.23 -20.62 1.57
CA ARG A 506 -4.33 -21.14 2.37
C ARG A 506 -4.38 -20.53 3.76
N GLY A 507 -3.22 -20.38 4.41
CA GLY A 507 -3.10 -19.73 5.71
C GLY A 507 -3.64 -18.30 5.67
N MET A 508 -3.29 -17.56 4.63
CA MET A 508 -3.80 -16.22 4.38
C MET A 508 -5.33 -16.19 4.25
N ALA A 509 -5.91 -17.08 3.44
CA ALA A 509 -7.36 -17.17 3.29
C ALA A 509 -8.06 -17.51 4.61
N SER A 510 -7.48 -18.40 5.41
CA SER A 510 -8.00 -18.79 6.73
C SER A 510 -7.97 -17.62 7.72
N GLU A 511 -6.86 -16.87 7.78
CA GLU A 511 -6.72 -15.69 8.62
C GLU A 511 -7.73 -14.61 8.24
N VAL A 512 -7.91 -14.33 6.95
CA VAL A 512 -8.89 -13.36 6.45
C VAL A 512 -10.31 -13.78 6.80
N SER A 513 -10.66 -15.06 6.65
CA SER A 513 -11.98 -15.59 7.03
C SER A 513 -12.24 -15.41 8.53
N MET A 514 -11.23 -15.63 9.37
CA MET A 514 -11.30 -15.40 10.81
C MET A 514 -11.53 -13.93 11.12
N LEU A 515 -10.75 -13.02 10.53
CA LEU A 515 -10.89 -11.58 10.72
C LEU A 515 -12.28 -11.09 10.33
N ILE A 516 -12.78 -11.48 9.16
CA ILE A 516 -14.14 -11.15 8.70
C ILE A 516 -15.18 -11.64 9.71
N SER A 517 -15.03 -12.84 10.25
CA SER A 517 -15.91 -13.41 11.25
C SER A 517 -15.94 -12.61 12.54
N LEU A 518 -14.76 -12.22 13.05
CA LEU A 518 -14.60 -11.42 14.27
C LEU A 518 -15.24 -10.03 14.09
N LEU A 519 -14.93 -9.35 13.00
CA LEU A 519 -15.43 -8.01 12.73
C LEU A 519 -16.94 -8.00 12.48
N ASN A 520 -17.49 -8.98 11.76
CA ASN A 520 -18.95 -9.12 11.61
C ASN A 520 -19.65 -9.36 12.95
N SER A 521 -19.05 -10.16 13.84
CA SER A 521 -19.65 -10.46 15.14
C SER A 521 -19.64 -9.25 16.07
N ALA A 522 -18.62 -8.40 15.98
CA ALA A 522 -18.47 -7.25 16.84
C ALA A 522 -19.19 -5.99 16.34
N TYR A 523 -19.28 -5.80 15.01
CA TYR A 523 -19.65 -4.51 14.45
C TYR A 523 -20.80 -4.53 13.42
N ALA A 524 -21.17 -5.67 12.86
CA ALA A 524 -22.23 -5.74 11.84
C ALA A 524 -23.60 -5.92 12.49
N SER A 525 -24.27 -4.81 12.80
CA SER A 525 -25.63 -4.80 13.35
C SER A 525 -26.75 -4.92 12.30
N GLN A 526 -26.45 -4.71 11.00
CA GLN A 526 -27.38 -4.76 9.89
C GLN A 526 -26.79 -5.55 8.72
N ASP A 527 -27.65 -6.17 7.90
CA ASP A 527 -27.21 -6.96 6.72
C ASP A 527 -26.37 -6.17 5.73
N PHE A 528 -26.65 -4.88 5.52
CA PHE A 528 -25.84 -4.01 4.65
C PHE A 528 -24.42 -3.81 5.16
N ALA A 529 -24.21 -3.80 6.47
CA ALA A 529 -22.88 -3.65 7.07
C ALA A 529 -22.07 -4.96 7.09
N ARG A 530 -22.72 -6.10 6.79
CA ARG A 530 -22.09 -7.42 6.88
C ARG A 530 -21.13 -7.68 5.74
N VAL A 531 -19.94 -8.13 6.06
CA VAL A 531 -18.91 -8.52 5.11
C VAL A 531 -19.02 -9.99 4.76
N ARG A 532 -18.85 -10.31 3.47
CA ARG A 532 -18.75 -11.69 2.98
C ARG A 532 -17.35 -11.92 2.42
N PHE A 533 -16.77 -13.08 2.71
CA PHE A 533 -15.43 -13.44 2.24
C PHE A 533 -15.31 -13.34 0.72
N GLU A 534 -16.29 -13.87 -0.01
CA GLU A 534 -16.31 -13.91 -1.47
C GLU A 534 -16.33 -12.50 -2.09
N HIS A 535 -16.99 -11.52 -1.43
CA HIS A 535 -16.98 -10.14 -1.87
C HIS A 535 -15.61 -9.48 -1.68
N VAL A 536 -14.96 -9.71 -0.53
CA VAL A 536 -13.61 -9.21 -0.27
C VAL A 536 -12.61 -9.84 -1.24
N GLN A 537 -12.67 -11.17 -1.41
CA GLN A 537 -11.84 -11.93 -2.36
C GLN A 537 -11.97 -11.38 -3.78
N TYR A 538 -13.21 -11.16 -4.25
CA TYR A 538 -13.48 -10.60 -5.57
C TYR A 538 -12.88 -9.19 -5.71
N LEU A 539 -13.15 -8.28 -4.76
CA LEU A 539 -12.67 -6.90 -4.80
C LEU A 539 -11.14 -6.82 -4.74
N VAL A 540 -10.50 -7.65 -3.92
CA VAL A 540 -9.03 -7.76 -3.88
C VAL A 540 -8.49 -8.26 -5.22
N GLY A 541 -9.16 -9.21 -5.85
CA GLY A 541 -8.81 -9.73 -7.19
C GLY A 541 -8.85 -8.69 -8.31
N THR A 542 -9.61 -7.60 -8.15
CA THR A 542 -9.65 -6.49 -9.12
C THR A 542 -8.46 -5.52 -8.95
N CYS A 543 -7.58 -5.75 -7.98
CA CYS A 543 -6.40 -4.91 -7.76
C CYS A 543 -5.44 -4.94 -8.95
N PRO A 544 -4.96 -3.78 -9.43
CA PRO A 544 -4.01 -3.72 -10.55
C PRO A 544 -2.69 -4.47 -10.32
N THR A 545 -2.37 -4.78 -9.06
CA THR A 545 -1.14 -5.51 -8.68
C THR A 545 -1.28 -7.04 -8.73
N GLY A 546 -2.46 -7.56 -9.10
CA GLY A 546 -2.68 -8.99 -9.31
C GLY A 546 -2.74 -9.80 -8.02
N CYS A 547 -3.57 -9.38 -7.07
CA CYS A 547 -3.86 -10.16 -5.87
C CYS A 547 -4.96 -11.20 -6.15
N ALA A 548 -4.75 -12.45 -5.75
CA ALA A 548 -5.78 -13.47 -5.79
C ALA A 548 -5.67 -14.30 -4.51
N ILE A 549 -6.64 -14.13 -3.61
CA ILE A 549 -6.71 -14.89 -2.36
C ILE A 549 -7.33 -16.24 -2.65
N ALA A 550 -6.70 -17.32 -2.19
CA ALA A 550 -7.23 -18.67 -2.31
C ALA A 550 -8.53 -18.82 -1.52
N ASP A 551 -9.31 -19.84 -1.84
CA ASP A 551 -10.45 -20.25 -1.00
C ASP A 551 -9.93 -20.83 0.32
N PRO A 552 -10.60 -20.56 1.47
CA PRO A 552 -10.29 -21.22 2.73
C PRO A 552 -10.59 -22.72 2.58
N GLY A 553 -9.53 -23.52 2.57
CA GLY A 553 -9.61 -24.97 2.42
C GLY A 553 -9.37 -25.69 3.76
N PRO A 554 -9.42 -27.05 3.76
CA PRO A 554 -9.01 -27.83 4.91
C PRO A 554 -7.54 -27.53 5.25
N ALA A 555 -7.15 -27.75 6.52
CA ALA A 555 -5.78 -27.55 6.97
C ALA A 555 -4.80 -28.23 6.02
N ALA A 556 -3.73 -27.52 5.69
CA ALA A 556 -2.67 -28.13 4.91
C ALA A 556 -2.05 -29.30 5.68
N PRO A 557 -1.70 -30.42 5.01
CA PRO A 557 -0.95 -31.48 5.66
C PRO A 557 0.39 -30.95 6.19
N ALA A 558 0.91 -31.57 7.22
CA ALA A 558 2.24 -31.26 7.72
C ALA A 558 3.25 -31.34 6.56
N LEU A 559 4.02 -30.27 6.38
CA LEU A 559 5.07 -30.21 5.38
C LEU A 559 6.36 -30.76 5.97
N ASP A 560 7.00 -31.68 5.24
CA ASP A 560 8.41 -31.95 5.48
C ASP A 560 9.22 -30.80 4.84
N HIS A 561 9.71 -29.89 5.69
CA HIS A 561 10.40 -28.69 5.25
C HIS A 561 11.87 -28.93 4.88
N GLY A 562 12.40 -30.14 5.13
CA GLY A 562 13.83 -30.39 5.04
C GLY A 562 14.61 -29.31 5.82
N ASP A 563 15.63 -28.73 5.18
CA ASP A 563 16.42 -27.62 5.77
C ASP A 563 15.81 -26.21 5.58
N PHE A 564 14.65 -26.10 4.90
CA PHE A 564 13.99 -24.81 4.68
C PHE A 564 13.05 -24.47 5.83
N ALA A 565 13.60 -23.85 6.88
CA ALA A 565 12.80 -23.35 7.99
C ALA A 565 12.16 -22.00 7.62
N SER A 566 10.83 -21.97 7.44
CA SER A 566 10.07 -20.76 7.13
C SER A 566 9.17 -20.38 8.30
N ARG A 567 9.35 -19.16 8.78
CA ARG A 567 8.50 -18.55 9.81
C ARG A 567 7.07 -18.36 9.29
N LEU A 568 6.92 -17.99 8.01
CA LEU A 568 5.61 -17.83 7.38
C LEU A 568 4.85 -19.13 7.27
N VAL A 569 5.50 -20.22 6.88
CA VAL A 569 4.86 -21.54 6.80
C VAL A 569 4.35 -21.98 8.18
N THR A 570 5.14 -21.78 9.22
CA THR A 570 4.72 -22.06 10.61
C THR A 570 3.47 -21.29 10.98
N LYS A 571 3.41 -19.98 10.72
CA LYS A 571 2.23 -19.16 11.02
C LYS A 571 1.04 -19.52 10.14
N ALA A 572 1.25 -19.87 8.87
CA ALA A 572 0.17 -20.29 7.97
C ALA A 572 -0.48 -21.61 8.41
N LEU A 573 0.29 -22.56 8.93
CA LEU A 573 -0.23 -23.81 9.50
C LEU A 573 -1.07 -23.54 10.75
N THR A 574 -0.61 -22.65 11.65
CA THR A 574 -1.34 -22.24 12.84
C THR A 574 -2.68 -21.56 12.50
N ALA A 575 -2.67 -20.62 11.54
CA ALA A 575 -3.88 -19.94 11.08
C ALA A 575 -4.91 -20.91 10.48
N SER A 576 -4.47 -21.89 9.71
CA SER A 576 -5.33 -22.93 9.14
C SER A 576 -5.96 -23.84 10.20
N ALA A 577 -5.23 -24.22 11.23
CA ALA A 577 -5.73 -25.04 12.34
C ALA A 577 -6.75 -24.26 13.21
N GLY A 578 -6.48 -22.99 13.50
CA GLY A 578 -7.38 -22.12 14.28
C GLY A 578 -8.74 -21.91 13.61
N ALA A 579 -8.77 -21.74 12.29
CA ALA A 579 -10.00 -21.60 11.51
C ALA A 579 -10.89 -22.85 11.58
N GLN A 580 -10.32 -24.05 11.61
CA GLN A 580 -11.07 -25.30 11.73
C GLN A 580 -11.74 -25.44 13.11
N HIS A 581 -11.04 -25.10 14.19
CA HIS A 581 -11.63 -25.12 15.53
C HIS A 581 -12.80 -24.14 15.69
N ALA A 582 -12.73 -22.97 15.04
CA ALA A 582 -13.82 -22.01 15.03
C ALA A 582 -15.05 -22.52 14.24
N SER A 583 -14.85 -23.25 13.14
CA SER A 583 -15.95 -23.85 12.36
C SER A 583 -16.63 -25.02 13.09
N HIS A 584 -15.87 -25.87 13.75
CA HIS A 584 -16.42 -26.98 14.54
C HIS A 584 -17.23 -26.51 15.78
N ARG A 585 -16.83 -25.42 16.44
CA ARG A 585 -17.61 -24.81 17.53
C ARG A 585 -18.95 -24.25 17.03
N ARG A 586 -19.03 -23.74 15.81
CA ARG A 586 -20.28 -23.22 15.21
C ARG A 586 -21.26 -24.32 14.83
N THR A 587 -20.79 -25.44 14.27
CA THR A 587 -21.61 -26.61 14.00
C THR A 587 -22.15 -27.22 15.30
N ALA A 588 -21.34 -27.30 16.34
CA ALA A 588 -21.76 -27.79 17.65
C ALA A 588 -22.78 -26.86 18.34
N GLN A 589 -22.64 -25.54 18.23
CA GLN A 589 -23.62 -24.57 18.76
C GLN A 589 -24.89 -24.47 17.90
N GLY A 590 -24.79 -24.68 16.59
CA GLY A 590 -25.94 -24.74 15.67
C GLY A 590 -26.79 -25.98 15.92
N THR A 591 -26.19 -27.14 16.17
CA THR A 591 -26.90 -28.38 16.54
C THR A 591 -27.51 -28.33 17.93
N SER A 592 -26.87 -27.64 18.88
CA SER A 592 -27.44 -27.44 20.22
C SER A 592 -28.67 -26.51 20.24
N ARG A 593 -28.72 -25.48 19.36
CA ARG A 593 -29.90 -24.62 19.22
C ARG A 593 -31.04 -25.28 18.43
N ALA A 594 -30.76 -26.21 17.54
CA ALA A 594 -31.78 -26.96 16.80
C ALA A 594 -32.45 -28.05 17.67
N HIS A 595 -31.78 -28.54 18.70
CA HIS A 595 -32.37 -29.52 19.63
C HIS A 595 -33.22 -28.91 20.76
N VAL A 596 -33.11 -27.60 21.04
CA VAL A 596 -33.91 -26.92 22.07
C VAL A 596 -35.27 -26.44 21.54
N HIS A 597 -35.51 -26.43 20.22
CA HIS A 597 -36.79 -26.01 19.64
C HIS A 597 -37.71 -27.16 19.20
N LEU A 598 -37.38 -28.44 19.50
CA LEU A 598 -38.23 -29.60 19.15
C LEU A 598 -38.78 -30.35 20.37
N SER A 599 -38.66 -29.79 21.60
CA SER A 599 -39.20 -30.42 22.81
C SER A 599 -40.38 -29.68 23.47
N ASP A 600 -40.94 -28.64 22.83
CA ASP A 600 -42.15 -27.97 23.29
C ASP A 600 -43.12 -27.75 22.11
N GLN A 601 -43.72 -28.84 21.61
CA GLN A 601 -45.05 -28.89 21.00
C GLN A 601 -45.64 -30.27 21.17
#